data_d5a271b8c12c38abcb6de679e2f0b688
#
_entry.id   d5a271b8c12c38abcb6de679e2f0b688
#
_cell.length_a   1.000
_cell.length_b   1.000
_cell.length_c   1.000
_cell.angle_alpha   90.00
_cell.angle_beta   90.00
_cell.angle_gamma   90.00
#
_symmetry.space_group_name_H-M   'P 1'
#
loop_
_entity.id
_entity.type
_entity.pdbx_description
1 polymer ?
#
loop_
_entity_poly.entity_id
_entity_poly.type
_entity_poly.pdbx_seq_one_letter_code
_entity_poly.pdbx_strand_id
1 'polypeptide(L)'
;MGVRTHLLPVSLLLFFLLVAREIYPYMEPLNSEVEEGYTLEKIATGFGGPTCLEWADNQHLLMCDRDGGRILSLNVSDQFAATTLLSGLSHPHGLHLTQDHIFVSEEGKLTRYNWTNFTLSEPTILIEGVPSKNHQTNAINAFPNGTLIWHSGSTCNACLEEDERNGALLWVNPDTGEHGLLATGVRNSFDGVWVSGMGYLFSDNGRDWGGDFPDEEINLLVAGAAYGW
;
A
#
# COMPACT_ATOMS: atom_id res chain seq x y z
N MET A 1 -14.07 12.04 -60.56
CA MET A 1 -14.34 11.79 -59.15
C MET A 1 -12.96 11.61 -58.49
N GLY A 2 -12.37 12.67 -57.91
CA GLY A 2 -11.03 12.62 -57.32
C GLY A 2 -11.12 12.32 -55.82
N VAL A 3 -10.49 11.24 -55.41
CA VAL A 3 -10.31 10.90 -53.98
C VAL A 3 -9.23 11.84 -53.42
N ARG A 4 -9.64 12.78 -52.55
CA ARG A 4 -8.70 13.56 -51.76
C ARG A 4 -8.27 12.73 -50.54
N THR A 5 -7.07 12.15 -50.65
CA THR A 5 -6.41 11.58 -49.46
C THR A 5 -5.93 12.72 -48.57
N HIS A 6 -6.55 12.91 -47.42
CA HIS A 6 -6.06 13.81 -46.39
C HIS A 6 -4.85 13.13 -45.70
N LEU A 7 -3.64 13.46 -46.17
CA LEU A 7 -2.44 13.18 -45.39
C LEU A 7 -2.40 14.13 -44.19
N LEU A 8 -2.44 13.58 -43.02
CA LEU A 8 -2.12 14.35 -41.79
C LEU A 8 -0.73 14.96 -41.92
N PRO A 9 -0.55 16.22 -41.60
CA PRO A 9 0.76 16.88 -41.74
C PRO A 9 1.80 16.13 -40.86
N VAL A 10 2.97 15.85 -41.47
CA VAL A 10 4.08 15.16 -40.81
C VAL A 10 4.49 15.84 -39.48
N SER A 11 4.25 17.15 -39.36
CA SER A 11 4.43 17.91 -38.11
C SER A 11 3.53 17.44 -36.95
N LEU A 12 2.30 17.02 -37.24
CA LEU A 12 1.37 16.51 -36.19
C LEU A 12 1.81 15.11 -35.71
N LEU A 13 2.29 14.28 -36.65
CA LEU A 13 2.82 12.96 -36.32
C LEU A 13 4.10 13.04 -35.50
N LEU A 14 4.99 13.98 -35.80
CA LEU A 14 6.21 14.26 -35.04
C LEU A 14 5.89 14.82 -33.63
N PHE A 15 4.85 15.69 -33.52
CA PHE A 15 4.42 16.20 -32.24
C PHE A 15 3.85 15.09 -31.35
N PHE A 16 3.02 14.19 -31.89
CA PHE A 16 2.51 13.02 -31.14
C PHE A 16 3.63 12.04 -30.75
N LEU A 17 4.64 11.86 -31.57
CA LEU A 17 5.80 11.00 -31.24
C LEU A 17 6.70 11.64 -30.18
N LEU A 18 6.86 12.97 -30.17
CA LEU A 18 7.63 13.69 -29.15
C LEU A 18 6.88 13.71 -27.82
N VAL A 19 5.57 13.99 -27.81
CA VAL A 19 4.73 13.93 -26.61
C VAL A 19 4.65 12.51 -26.07
N ALA A 20 4.52 11.50 -26.92
CA ALA A 20 4.57 10.10 -26.50
C ALA A 20 5.92 9.76 -25.85
N ARG A 21 7.04 10.31 -26.35
CA ARG A 21 8.38 10.07 -25.79
C ARG A 21 8.60 10.76 -24.44
N GLU A 22 7.91 11.88 -24.18
CA GLU A 22 7.94 12.59 -22.88
C GLU A 22 6.98 11.98 -21.84
N ILE A 23 5.89 11.36 -22.28
CA ILE A 23 4.93 10.68 -21.42
C ILE A 23 5.34 9.23 -21.12
N TYR A 24 6.20 8.62 -21.94
CA TYR A 24 6.61 7.21 -21.83
C TYR A 24 7.90 6.89 -21.04
N PRO A 25 8.64 7.81 -20.40
CA PRO A 25 9.73 7.39 -19.50
C PRO A 25 9.24 6.58 -18.29
N TYR A 26 7.94 6.62 -17.97
CA TYR A 26 7.33 5.83 -16.89
C TYR A 26 6.84 4.43 -17.29
N MET A 27 6.98 4.05 -18.56
CA MET A 27 6.55 2.74 -19.07
C MET A 27 7.70 1.93 -19.72
N GLU A 28 8.95 2.31 -19.50
CA GLU A 28 10.03 1.39 -19.79
C GLU A 28 9.84 0.14 -18.91
N PRO A 29 9.94 -1.08 -19.49
CA PRO A 29 10.05 -2.26 -18.64
C PRO A 29 11.21 -1.99 -17.71
N LEU A 30 10.96 -2.10 -16.40
CA LEU A 30 12.00 -2.02 -15.38
C LEU A 30 13.10 -3.01 -15.79
N ASN A 31 14.14 -2.52 -16.48
CA ASN A 31 15.44 -3.14 -16.49
C ASN A 31 15.98 -2.93 -15.06
N SER A 32 15.35 -3.60 -14.10
CA SER A 32 15.83 -3.62 -12.75
C SER A 32 17.13 -4.43 -12.79
N GLU A 33 18.25 -3.70 -12.81
CA GLU A 33 19.54 -4.28 -12.50
C GLU A 33 19.45 -4.70 -11.02
N VAL A 34 19.58 -5.98 -10.77
CA VAL A 34 19.74 -6.51 -9.42
C VAL A 34 21.22 -6.71 -9.16
N GLU A 35 21.63 -6.58 -7.90
CA GLU A 35 23.03 -6.82 -7.50
C GLU A 35 23.48 -8.24 -7.83
N GLU A 36 24.78 -8.41 -8.02
CA GLU A 36 25.40 -9.71 -8.28
C GLU A 36 25.04 -10.72 -7.16
N GLY A 37 24.54 -11.88 -7.55
CA GLY A 37 24.09 -12.93 -6.64
C GLY A 37 22.57 -12.94 -6.39
N TYR A 38 21.84 -11.95 -6.92
CA TYR A 38 20.38 -11.91 -6.88
C TYR A 38 19.78 -12.14 -8.26
N THR A 39 18.53 -12.63 -8.28
CA THR A 39 17.73 -12.76 -9.51
C THR A 39 16.36 -12.15 -9.27
N LEU A 40 15.81 -11.50 -10.29
CA LEU A 40 14.44 -11.00 -10.31
C LEU A 40 13.59 -11.87 -11.21
N GLU A 41 12.51 -12.44 -10.65
CA GLU A 41 11.58 -13.27 -11.41
C GLU A 41 10.17 -12.71 -11.29
N LYS A 42 9.46 -12.61 -12.43
CA LYS A 42 8.04 -12.27 -12.44
C LYS A 42 7.21 -13.53 -12.23
N ILE A 43 6.65 -13.69 -11.03
CA ILE A 43 5.94 -14.90 -10.60
C ILE A 43 4.46 -14.91 -10.95
N ALA A 44 3.81 -13.73 -11.06
CA ALA A 44 2.38 -13.63 -11.36
C ALA A 44 2.03 -12.28 -12.02
N THR A 45 0.89 -12.22 -12.70
CA THR A 45 0.36 -11.02 -13.37
C THR A 45 -1.17 -11.02 -13.36
N GLY A 46 -1.80 -9.91 -13.79
CA GLY A 46 -3.25 -9.80 -13.95
C GLY A 46 -3.96 -9.23 -12.72
N PHE A 47 -3.22 -8.53 -11.87
CA PHE A 47 -3.74 -7.81 -10.71
C PHE A 47 -3.84 -6.31 -10.99
N GLY A 48 -4.82 -5.65 -10.37
CA GLY A 48 -5.06 -4.23 -10.56
C GLY A 48 -4.12 -3.31 -9.78
N GLY A 49 -3.42 -3.84 -8.76
CA GLY A 49 -2.46 -3.10 -7.94
C GLY A 49 -2.11 -3.88 -6.66
N PRO A 50 -1.11 -4.76 -6.69
CA PRO A 50 -0.64 -5.44 -5.48
C PRO A 50 -0.01 -4.43 -4.51
N THR A 51 -0.52 -4.34 -3.29
CA THR A 51 -0.04 -3.36 -2.30
C THR A 51 0.39 -3.98 -0.98
N CYS A 52 -0.13 -5.13 -0.62
CA CYS A 52 0.24 -5.85 0.59
C CYS A 52 0.42 -7.34 0.31
N LEU A 53 1.28 -7.99 1.08
CA LEU A 53 1.50 -9.43 1.05
C LEU A 53 1.62 -9.96 2.49
N GLU A 54 0.93 -11.08 2.79
CA GLU A 54 0.96 -11.74 4.09
C GLU A 54 0.91 -13.25 3.91
N TRP A 55 1.79 -14.00 4.57
CA TRP A 55 1.76 -15.46 4.52
C TRP A 55 0.64 -16.02 5.40
N ALA A 56 -0.29 -16.76 4.80
CA ALA A 56 -1.31 -17.50 5.55
C ALA A 56 -0.77 -18.85 6.04
N ASP A 57 0.05 -19.50 5.23
CA ASP A 57 0.76 -20.73 5.51
C ASP A 57 1.95 -20.92 4.54
N ASN A 58 2.59 -22.08 4.52
CA ASN A 58 3.74 -22.36 3.66
C ASN A 58 3.43 -22.42 2.15
N GLN A 59 2.14 -22.38 1.77
CA GLN A 59 1.69 -22.54 0.38
C GLN A 59 0.79 -21.40 -0.09
N HIS A 60 0.30 -20.58 0.82
CA HIS A 60 -0.66 -19.53 0.48
C HIS A 60 -0.17 -18.17 0.92
N LEU A 61 -0.05 -17.27 -0.06
CA LEU A 61 0.27 -15.87 0.12
C LEU A 61 -1.01 -15.05 -0.05
N LEU A 62 -1.41 -14.29 0.96
CA LEU A 62 -2.51 -13.34 0.86
C LEU A 62 -2.02 -12.06 0.22
N MET A 63 -2.87 -11.40 -0.58
CA MET A 63 -2.51 -10.20 -1.31
C MET A 63 -3.68 -9.22 -1.36
N CYS A 64 -3.39 -7.93 -1.14
CA CYS A 64 -4.29 -6.84 -1.47
C CYS A 64 -4.21 -6.56 -2.98
N ASP A 65 -5.31 -6.73 -3.70
CA ASP A 65 -5.48 -6.21 -5.06
C ASP A 65 -6.24 -4.88 -4.96
N ARG A 66 -5.48 -3.80 -4.79
CA ARG A 66 -5.97 -2.46 -4.45
C ARG A 66 -7.03 -1.98 -5.43
N ASP A 67 -6.69 -1.89 -6.71
CA ASP A 67 -7.58 -1.34 -7.74
C ASP A 67 -8.70 -2.33 -8.11
N GLY A 68 -8.49 -3.62 -7.83
CA GLY A 68 -9.53 -4.66 -7.92
C GLY A 68 -10.49 -4.68 -6.74
N GLY A 69 -10.19 -3.96 -5.65
CA GLY A 69 -10.98 -3.93 -4.42
C GLY A 69 -11.14 -5.30 -3.77
N ARG A 70 -10.04 -6.09 -3.72
CA ARG A 70 -10.10 -7.50 -3.31
C ARG A 70 -8.97 -7.91 -2.41
N ILE A 71 -9.23 -8.92 -1.60
CA ILE A 71 -8.19 -9.75 -0.97
C ILE A 71 -8.15 -11.09 -1.69
N LEU A 72 -6.98 -11.48 -2.11
CA LEU A 72 -6.72 -12.72 -2.83
C LEU A 72 -5.86 -13.65 -1.99
N SER A 73 -6.05 -14.97 -2.18
CA SER A 73 -5.10 -16.00 -1.78
C SER A 73 -4.41 -16.54 -3.03
N LEU A 74 -3.10 -16.52 -3.06
CA LEU A 74 -2.26 -17.03 -4.14
C LEU A 74 -1.66 -18.36 -3.70
N ASN A 75 -1.96 -19.45 -4.42
CA ASN A 75 -1.36 -20.75 -4.14
C ASN A 75 0.01 -20.87 -4.82
N VAL A 76 1.08 -20.81 -4.01
CA VAL A 76 2.46 -20.86 -4.49
C VAL A 76 2.80 -22.19 -5.19
N SER A 77 2.22 -23.31 -4.74
CA SER A 77 2.45 -24.62 -5.34
C SER A 77 1.65 -24.85 -6.63
N ASP A 78 0.68 -23.99 -6.94
CA ASP A 78 -0.11 -24.02 -8.18
C ASP A 78 0.12 -22.74 -9.01
N GLN A 79 1.38 -22.41 -9.29
CA GLN A 79 1.79 -21.29 -10.13
C GLN A 79 1.13 -19.96 -9.73
N PHE A 80 0.96 -19.72 -8.43
CA PHE A 80 0.29 -18.54 -7.87
C PHE A 80 -1.17 -18.37 -8.35
N ALA A 81 -1.88 -19.49 -8.59
CA ALA A 81 -3.30 -19.47 -8.88
C ALA A 81 -4.05 -18.68 -7.80
N ALA A 82 -4.83 -17.67 -8.25
CA ALA A 82 -5.47 -16.71 -7.36
C ALA A 82 -6.92 -17.11 -7.06
N THR A 83 -7.28 -17.09 -5.77
CA THR A 83 -8.66 -17.23 -5.29
C THR A 83 -9.08 -15.96 -4.57
N THR A 84 -10.23 -15.39 -4.92
CA THR A 84 -10.77 -14.22 -4.21
C THR A 84 -11.37 -14.66 -2.88
N LEU A 85 -10.86 -14.07 -1.79
CA LEU A 85 -11.36 -14.30 -0.43
C LEU A 85 -12.38 -13.26 0.00
N LEU A 86 -12.18 -12.00 -0.41
CA LEU A 86 -13.03 -10.86 -0.09
C LEU A 86 -13.05 -9.89 -1.27
N SER A 87 -14.18 -9.24 -1.52
CA SER A 87 -14.33 -8.25 -2.60
C SER A 87 -15.25 -7.09 -2.18
N GLY A 88 -15.28 -6.03 -2.99
CA GLY A 88 -16.08 -4.83 -2.71
C GLY A 88 -15.43 -3.89 -1.69
N LEU A 89 -14.11 -3.96 -1.54
CA LEU A 89 -13.32 -3.10 -0.68
C LEU A 89 -12.94 -1.79 -1.41
N SER A 90 -12.75 -0.73 -0.62
CA SER A 90 -12.25 0.55 -1.15
C SER A 90 -10.72 0.57 -1.05
N HIS A 91 -10.03 0.29 -2.15
CA HIS A 91 -8.57 0.34 -2.26
C HIS A 91 -7.85 -0.33 -1.06
N PRO A 92 -8.02 -1.65 -0.84
CA PRO A 92 -7.36 -2.34 0.27
C PRO A 92 -5.84 -2.23 0.13
N HIS A 93 -5.14 -1.95 1.24
CA HIS A 93 -3.72 -1.61 1.19
C HIS A 93 -2.88 -2.29 2.27
N GLY A 94 -3.47 -2.82 3.32
CA GLY A 94 -2.76 -3.52 4.36
C GLY A 94 -3.52 -4.73 4.90
N LEU A 95 -2.77 -5.76 5.26
CA LEU A 95 -3.26 -6.98 5.92
C LEU A 95 -2.40 -7.28 7.14
N HIS A 96 -3.03 -7.80 8.17
CA HIS A 96 -2.35 -8.46 9.28
C HIS A 96 -3.13 -9.70 9.69
N LEU A 97 -2.48 -10.84 9.69
CA LEU A 97 -3.08 -12.14 10.01
C LEU A 97 -2.63 -12.61 11.38
N THR A 98 -3.60 -13.01 12.20
CA THR A 98 -3.39 -13.74 13.44
C THR A 98 -3.97 -15.15 13.31
N GLN A 99 -3.90 -15.95 14.38
CA GLN A 99 -4.48 -17.29 14.37
C GLN A 99 -5.98 -17.28 14.06
N ASP A 100 -6.74 -16.35 14.64
CA ASP A 100 -8.20 -16.35 14.62
C ASP A 100 -8.82 -15.16 13.86
N HIS A 101 -8.01 -14.17 13.49
CA HIS A 101 -8.49 -12.95 12.86
C HIS A 101 -7.60 -12.50 11.71
N ILE A 102 -8.19 -11.81 10.75
CA ILE A 102 -7.49 -11.02 9.76
C ILE A 102 -7.97 -9.57 9.83
N PHE A 103 -7.02 -8.65 9.84
CA PHE A 103 -7.26 -7.23 9.83
C PHE A 103 -7.01 -6.71 8.41
N VAL A 104 -7.93 -5.89 7.93
CA VAL A 104 -7.87 -5.33 6.57
C VAL A 104 -7.91 -3.81 6.67
N SER A 105 -6.86 -3.16 6.17
CA SER A 105 -6.81 -1.73 5.95
C SER A 105 -7.30 -1.43 4.55
N GLU A 106 -8.32 -0.61 4.46
CA GLU A 106 -8.82 -0.04 3.23
C GLU A 106 -8.92 1.48 3.38
N GLU A 107 -9.26 2.19 2.33
CA GLU A 107 -9.27 3.65 2.33
C GLU A 107 -10.10 4.22 3.48
N GLY A 108 -9.41 4.82 4.47
CA GLY A 108 -9.99 5.44 5.66
C GLY A 108 -10.66 4.50 6.66
N LYS A 109 -10.46 3.18 6.53
CA LYS A 109 -11.14 2.20 7.36
C LYS A 109 -10.27 1.01 7.73
N LEU A 110 -10.39 0.54 8.95
CA LEU A 110 -9.78 -0.68 9.48
C LEU A 110 -10.87 -1.64 9.94
N THR A 111 -10.90 -2.84 9.35
CA THR A 111 -11.90 -3.87 9.66
C THR A 111 -11.21 -5.15 10.11
N ARG A 112 -11.70 -5.75 11.20
CA ARG A 112 -11.35 -7.09 11.64
C ARG A 112 -12.38 -8.09 11.11
N TYR A 113 -11.92 -9.24 10.62
CA TYR A 113 -12.74 -10.39 10.26
C TYR A 113 -12.30 -11.61 11.07
N ASN A 114 -13.23 -12.51 11.39
CA ASN A 114 -12.86 -13.83 11.84
C ASN A 114 -12.21 -14.61 10.68
N TRP A 115 -11.12 -15.30 10.99
CA TRP A 115 -10.35 -16.08 10.02
C TRP A 115 -10.45 -17.57 10.33
N THR A 116 -10.97 -18.35 9.39
CA THR A 116 -11.02 -19.81 9.52
C THR A 116 -10.95 -20.45 8.14
N ASN A 117 -9.96 -21.31 7.89
CA ASN A 117 -9.84 -22.09 6.66
C ASN A 117 -10.01 -21.24 5.38
N PHE A 118 -9.27 -20.16 5.24
CA PHE A 118 -9.34 -19.22 4.12
C PHE A 118 -10.73 -18.57 3.92
N THR A 119 -11.50 -18.49 4.99
CA THR A 119 -12.79 -17.78 5.00
C THR A 119 -12.73 -16.60 5.95
N LEU A 120 -13.13 -15.43 5.43
CA LEU A 120 -13.34 -14.21 6.22
C LEU A 120 -14.84 -14.10 6.53
N SER A 121 -15.17 -13.93 7.80
CA SER A 121 -16.56 -13.81 8.27
C SER A 121 -16.68 -12.80 9.40
N GLU A 122 -17.91 -12.41 9.72
CA GLU A 122 -18.26 -11.55 10.87
C GLU A 122 -17.41 -10.26 10.93
N PRO A 123 -17.55 -9.34 9.94
CA PRO A 123 -16.79 -8.10 9.92
C PRO A 123 -17.12 -7.23 11.15
N THR A 124 -16.06 -6.76 11.81
CA THR A 124 -16.14 -5.76 12.86
C THR A 124 -15.33 -4.55 12.44
N ILE A 125 -15.98 -3.42 12.20
CA ILE A 125 -15.29 -2.16 11.92
C ILE A 125 -14.64 -1.68 13.21
N LEU A 126 -13.32 -1.57 13.21
CA LEU A 126 -12.54 -1.06 14.35
C LEU A 126 -12.42 0.46 14.29
N ILE A 127 -12.11 0.98 13.11
CA ILE A 127 -11.95 2.42 12.85
C ILE A 127 -12.55 2.73 11.48
N GLU A 128 -13.24 3.87 11.36
CA GLU A 128 -13.72 4.39 10.09
C GLU A 128 -13.66 5.91 10.02
N GLY A 129 -13.83 6.47 8.83
CA GLY A 129 -13.91 7.90 8.61
C GLY A 129 -12.58 8.63 8.81
N VAL A 130 -11.44 7.96 8.66
CA VAL A 130 -10.15 8.64 8.52
C VAL A 130 -10.09 9.27 7.13
N PRO A 131 -9.87 10.58 7.02
CA PRO A 131 -9.79 11.22 5.71
C PRO A 131 -8.75 10.56 4.80
N SER A 132 -9.09 10.37 3.54
CA SER A 132 -8.19 9.78 2.54
C SER A 132 -8.28 10.60 1.27
N LYS A 133 -7.14 11.05 0.73
CA LYS A 133 -7.03 11.87 -0.46
C LYS A 133 -5.78 11.50 -1.27
N ASN A 134 -4.67 12.26 -1.12
CA ASN A 134 -3.43 11.99 -1.86
C ASN A 134 -2.81 10.66 -1.43
N HIS A 135 -2.76 10.42 -0.13
CA HIS A 135 -2.34 9.17 0.45
C HIS A 135 -3.49 8.60 1.26
N GLN A 136 -3.47 7.30 1.45
CA GLN A 136 -4.51 6.56 2.14
C GLN A 136 -3.97 5.89 3.39
N THR A 137 -4.83 5.18 4.10
CA THR A 137 -4.42 4.27 5.17
C THR A 137 -3.78 3.03 4.56
N ASN A 138 -2.60 2.67 5.06
CA ASN A 138 -1.68 1.71 4.46
C ASN A 138 -1.56 0.42 5.30
N ALA A 139 -0.33 0.01 5.61
CA ALA A 139 -0.03 -1.23 6.30
C ALA A 139 -0.63 -1.33 7.69
N ILE A 140 -0.80 -2.57 8.12
CA ILE A 140 -1.10 -2.96 9.49
C ILE A 140 0.00 -3.91 9.94
N ASN A 141 0.59 -3.63 11.08
CA ASN A 141 1.51 -4.50 11.78
C ASN A 141 1.07 -4.65 13.24
N ALA A 142 1.75 -5.45 14.02
CA ALA A 142 1.44 -5.59 15.45
C ALA A 142 2.69 -5.52 16.31
N PHE A 143 2.55 -4.97 17.50
CA PHE A 143 3.51 -5.14 18.58
C PHE A 143 3.52 -6.59 19.06
N PRO A 144 4.59 -7.05 19.73
CA PRO A 144 4.63 -8.39 20.32
C PRO A 144 3.51 -8.70 21.33
N ASN A 145 2.88 -7.67 21.88
CA ASN A 145 1.73 -7.82 22.79
C ASN A 145 0.38 -7.87 22.06
N GLY A 146 0.38 -7.84 20.71
CA GLY A 146 -0.83 -7.90 19.88
C GLY A 146 -1.51 -6.56 19.61
N THR A 147 -1.09 -5.45 20.23
CA THR A 147 -1.58 -4.12 19.84
C THR A 147 -1.17 -3.84 18.39
N LEU A 148 -2.10 -3.37 17.56
CA LEU A 148 -1.81 -3.09 16.16
C LEU A 148 -1.07 -1.76 16.00
N ILE A 149 -0.30 -1.67 14.92
CA ILE A 149 0.28 -0.45 14.38
C ILE A 149 -0.39 -0.22 13.03
N TRP A 150 -1.14 0.87 12.90
CA TRP A 150 -1.83 1.21 11.66
C TRP A 150 -1.22 2.46 11.05
N HIS A 151 -0.79 2.36 9.81
CA HIS A 151 -0.17 3.45 9.06
C HIS A 151 -1.23 4.29 8.39
N SER A 152 -1.23 5.59 8.64
CA SER A 152 -2.20 6.53 8.08
C SER A 152 -1.48 7.64 7.33
N GLY A 153 -1.60 7.64 6.01
CA GLY A 153 -0.97 8.61 5.14
C GLY A 153 -1.61 10.00 5.26
N SER A 154 -0.89 10.99 4.76
CA SER A 154 -1.33 12.38 4.72
C SER A 154 -2.41 12.63 3.67
N THR A 155 -3.25 13.63 3.88
CA THR A 155 -4.29 14.00 2.90
C THR A 155 -3.76 14.83 1.73
N CYS A 156 -2.53 15.29 1.79
CA CYS A 156 -1.92 16.18 0.77
C CYS A 156 -0.43 15.88 0.57
N ASN A 157 0.17 16.51 -0.43
CA ASN A 157 1.60 16.43 -0.68
C ASN A 157 2.43 17.16 0.40
N ALA A 158 1.96 18.33 0.84
CA ALA A 158 2.54 19.12 1.93
C ALA A 158 1.49 20.07 2.51
N CYS A 159 0.96 19.81 3.69
CA CYS A 159 0.02 20.65 4.42
C CYS A 159 0.04 20.35 5.91
N LEU A 160 -0.69 21.11 6.68
CA LEU A 160 -1.09 20.73 8.03
C LEU A 160 -2.37 19.88 7.94
N GLU A 161 -2.37 18.72 8.55
CA GLU A 161 -3.55 17.87 8.59
C GLU A 161 -4.65 18.45 9.49
N GLU A 162 -5.90 18.33 9.04
CA GLU A 162 -7.08 18.73 9.83
C GLU A 162 -7.49 17.64 10.82
N ASP A 163 -7.24 16.36 10.48
CA ASP A 163 -7.48 15.20 11.33
C ASP A 163 -6.12 14.66 11.82
N GLU A 164 -5.91 14.65 13.12
CA GLU A 164 -4.65 14.21 13.72
C GLU A 164 -4.29 12.74 13.43
N ARG A 165 -5.25 11.96 12.96
CA ARG A 165 -5.02 10.57 12.55
C ARG A 165 -4.31 10.47 11.19
N ASN A 166 -4.26 11.55 10.39
CA ASN A 166 -3.54 11.57 9.13
C ASN A 166 -2.07 11.98 9.34
N GLY A 167 -1.21 11.51 8.46
CA GLY A 167 0.23 11.76 8.56
C GLY A 167 0.83 11.16 9.83
N ALA A 168 0.39 9.98 10.24
CA ALA A 168 0.67 9.40 11.54
C ALA A 168 0.79 7.86 11.51
N LEU A 169 1.44 7.30 12.51
CA LEU A 169 1.25 5.92 12.92
C LEU A 169 0.31 5.89 14.12
N LEU A 170 -0.66 4.99 14.10
CA LEU A 170 -1.65 4.83 15.16
C LEU A 170 -1.42 3.49 15.89
N TRP A 171 -1.52 3.48 17.21
CA TRP A 171 -1.75 2.25 17.95
C TRP A 171 -3.23 1.94 17.96
N VAL A 172 -3.60 0.66 17.82
CA VAL A 172 -5.01 0.23 17.81
C VAL A 172 -5.17 -1.02 18.66
N ASN A 173 -6.14 -1.02 19.56
CA ASN A 173 -6.57 -2.20 20.28
C ASN A 173 -7.34 -3.12 19.30
N PRO A 174 -6.89 -4.37 19.05
CA PRO A 174 -7.47 -5.26 18.06
C PRO A 174 -8.89 -5.72 18.37
N ASP A 175 -9.31 -5.65 19.64
CA ASP A 175 -10.61 -6.12 20.10
C ASP A 175 -11.67 -5.03 20.14
N THR A 176 -11.27 -3.84 20.57
CA THR A 176 -12.21 -2.73 20.85
C THR A 176 -12.20 -1.64 19.78
N GLY A 177 -11.12 -1.54 18.97
CA GLY A 177 -10.89 -0.41 18.08
C GLY A 177 -10.47 0.88 18.78
N GLU A 178 -10.24 0.85 20.11
CA GLU A 178 -9.62 1.98 20.80
C GLU A 178 -8.27 2.27 20.20
N HIS A 179 -7.98 3.54 19.89
CA HIS A 179 -6.77 3.93 19.18
C HIS A 179 -6.28 5.31 19.59
N GLY A 180 -5.05 5.61 19.25
CA GLY A 180 -4.45 6.92 19.44
C GLY A 180 -3.15 7.05 18.68
N LEU A 181 -2.56 8.24 18.77
CA LEU A 181 -1.32 8.57 18.09
C LEU A 181 -0.16 7.77 18.69
N LEU A 182 0.59 7.10 17.84
CA LEU A 182 1.84 6.42 18.18
C LEU A 182 3.04 7.26 17.75
N ALA A 183 2.96 7.88 16.56
CA ALA A 183 3.94 8.82 16.02
C ALA A 183 3.24 9.77 15.05
N THR A 184 3.78 10.96 14.85
CA THR A 184 3.23 12.00 13.96
C THR A 184 4.28 12.50 12.98
N GLY A 185 3.89 13.35 12.02
CA GLY A 185 4.81 13.90 11.03
C GLY A 185 5.37 12.83 10.10
N VAL A 186 4.56 11.82 9.79
CA VAL A 186 4.85 10.71 8.88
C VAL A 186 4.00 10.92 7.63
N ARG A 187 4.60 11.35 6.52
CA ARG A 187 3.84 11.74 5.33
C ARG A 187 3.11 10.57 4.67
N ASN A 188 3.82 9.53 4.31
CA ASN A 188 3.25 8.37 3.63
C ASN A 188 4.08 7.12 3.91
N SER A 189 3.95 6.59 5.11
CA SER A 189 4.54 5.32 5.44
C SER A 189 3.78 4.18 4.78
N PHE A 190 4.46 3.46 3.91
CA PHE A 190 3.85 2.38 3.14
C PHE A 190 3.76 1.09 3.94
N ASP A 191 4.83 0.75 4.67
CA ASP A 191 4.91 -0.43 5.53
C ASP A 191 6.06 -0.31 6.54
N GLY A 192 6.16 -1.29 7.43
CA GLY A 192 7.24 -1.41 8.39
C GLY A 192 7.49 -2.85 8.81
N VAL A 193 8.58 -3.06 9.54
CA VAL A 193 9.03 -4.38 9.97
C VAL A 193 9.70 -4.36 11.33
N TRP A 194 9.49 -5.42 12.11
CA TRP A 194 10.23 -5.65 13.36
C TRP A 194 11.61 -6.24 13.07
N VAL A 195 12.64 -5.55 13.55
CA VAL A 195 14.02 -6.01 13.45
C VAL A 195 14.51 -6.39 14.85
N SER A 196 14.93 -7.64 15.01
CA SER A 196 15.40 -8.17 16.31
C SER A 196 16.58 -7.35 16.87
N GLY A 197 16.45 -6.90 18.11
CA GLY A 197 17.45 -6.08 18.79
C GLY A 197 17.47 -4.60 18.39
N MET A 198 16.65 -4.18 17.42
CA MET A 198 16.60 -2.79 16.97
C MET A 198 15.22 -2.15 17.28
N GLY A 199 14.12 -2.84 16.94
CA GLY A 199 12.77 -2.33 17.11
C GLY A 199 11.98 -2.34 15.81
N TYR A 200 10.95 -1.51 15.71
CA TYR A 200 10.11 -1.37 14.53
C TYR A 200 10.68 -0.31 13.58
N LEU A 201 11.03 -0.72 12.38
CA LEU A 201 11.42 0.17 11.29
C LEU A 201 10.25 0.38 10.36
N PHE A 202 10.07 1.59 9.84
CA PHE A 202 9.04 1.90 8.86
C PHE A 202 9.58 2.84 7.77
N SER A 203 9.03 2.73 6.57
CA SER A 203 9.34 3.63 5.47
C SER A 203 8.54 4.93 5.59
N ASP A 204 9.06 6.05 5.09
CA ASP A 204 8.31 7.27 4.86
C ASP A 204 8.71 7.89 3.53
N ASN A 205 7.72 8.11 2.67
CA ASN A 205 7.93 8.69 1.35
C ASN A 205 7.87 10.23 1.43
N GLY A 206 8.92 10.88 0.94
CA GLY A 206 9.06 12.34 0.86
C GLY A 206 8.10 13.00 -0.11
N ARG A 207 8.23 14.32 -0.30
CA ARG A 207 7.40 15.12 -1.23
C ARG A 207 7.73 14.81 -2.69
N ASP A 208 6.70 14.73 -3.54
CA ASP A 208 6.87 14.37 -4.95
C ASP A 208 7.35 15.54 -5.83
N TRP A 209 7.08 16.80 -5.44
CA TRP A 209 7.45 18.01 -6.21
C TRP A 209 7.54 19.24 -5.30
N GLY A 210 8.07 20.34 -5.81
CA GLY A 210 8.20 21.60 -5.08
C GLY A 210 9.62 22.13 -5.00
N GLY A 211 10.58 21.52 -5.71
CA GLY A 211 11.94 22.04 -5.90
C GLY A 211 12.94 21.69 -4.81
N ASP A 212 12.50 21.30 -3.65
CA ASP A 212 13.32 20.73 -2.58
C ASP A 212 12.67 19.41 -2.18
N PHE A 213 13.27 18.30 -2.59
CA PHE A 213 12.76 16.96 -2.38
C PHE A 213 13.52 16.36 -1.19
N PRO A 214 12.87 16.22 -0.02
CA PRO A 214 13.46 15.44 1.06
C PRO A 214 13.64 14.00 0.59
N ASP A 215 14.71 13.37 1.05
CA ASP A 215 14.97 11.97 0.76
C ASP A 215 13.85 11.09 1.32
N GLU A 216 13.65 9.93 0.70
CA GLU A 216 12.86 8.85 1.26
C GLU A 216 13.56 8.30 2.51
N GLU A 217 12.82 7.95 3.53
CA GLU A 217 13.37 7.61 4.84
C GLU A 217 13.02 6.19 5.28
N ILE A 218 13.94 5.60 6.04
CA ILE A 218 13.66 4.44 6.89
C ILE A 218 13.85 4.88 8.34
N ASN A 219 12.76 4.91 9.08
CA ASN A 219 12.71 5.43 10.43
C ASN A 219 12.60 4.33 11.48
N LEU A 220 13.30 4.50 12.61
CA LEU A 220 13.07 3.70 13.81
C LEU A 220 11.92 4.31 14.61
N LEU A 221 10.89 3.51 14.90
CA LEU A 221 9.74 3.97 15.68
C LEU A 221 10.15 4.31 17.13
N VAL A 222 9.87 5.54 17.50
CA VAL A 222 9.91 6.04 18.88
C VAL A 222 8.52 6.56 19.22
N ALA A 223 7.88 5.96 20.21
CA ALA A 223 6.53 6.35 20.62
C ALA A 223 6.48 7.83 21.06
N GLY A 224 5.51 8.56 20.51
CA GLY A 224 5.34 10.00 20.75
C GLY A 224 6.27 10.91 19.95
N ALA A 225 7.15 10.37 19.09
CA ALA A 225 8.01 11.18 18.24
C ALA A 225 7.25 11.82 17.08
N ALA A 226 7.80 12.95 16.58
CA ALA A 226 7.41 13.59 15.34
C ALA A 226 8.56 13.44 14.33
N TYR A 227 8.23 12.99 13.11
CA TYR A 227 9.21 12.65 12.08
C TYR A 227 9.42 13.76 11.03
N GLY A 228 8.77 14.91 11.21
CA GLY A 228 9.16 16.15 10.54
C GLY A 228 8.33 16.56 9.33
N TRP A 229 7.37 15.75 8.90
CA TRP A 229 6.42 16.16 7.86
C TRP A 229 5.32 17.06 8.36
#